data_62bc3bea412e5c2e82ca3c3ccd57bf4f
#
_entry.id   62bc3bea412e5c2e82ca3c3ccd57bf4f
#
_cell.length_a   1.000
_cell.length_b   1.000
_cell.length_c   1.000
_cell.angle_alpha   90.00
_cell.angle_beta   90.00
_cell.angle_gamma   90.00
#
_symmetry.space_group_name_H-M   'P 1'
#
loop_
_entity.id
_entity.type
_entity.pdbx_description
1 polymer ?
#
loop_
_entity_poly.entity_id
_entity_poly.type
_entity_poly.pdbx_seq_one_letter_code
_entity_poly.pdbx_strand_id
1 'polypeptide(L)'
;MDQYKLVKEIIKTCQYFKIVEKDIDNYFVEKKIIDGLDDIIFVENLLNIFYKKMKLKRYRNSLDQNRLKKLLIELEKIRLNLEFKGVYEWWINL
;
A
#
# COMPACT_ATOMS: atom_id res chain seq x y z
N MET A 1 -9.51 1.79 8.64
CA MET A 1 -9.49 2.90 7.64
C MET A 1 -10.29 2.48 6.43
N ASP A 2 -11.19 3.31 5.92
CA ASP A 2 -11.90 2.98 4.70
C ASP A 2 -10.99 3.14 3.46
N GLN A 3 -11.40 2.54 2.34
CA GLN A 3 -10.59 2.50 1.13
C GLN A 3 -10.29 3.89 0.56
N TYR A 4 -11.25 4.81 0.61
CA TYR A 4 -11.04 6.17 0.11
C TYR A 4 -10.01 6.93 0.93
N LYS A 5 -10.09 6.81 2.25
CA LYS A 5 -9.09 7.42 3.15
C LYS A 5 -7.72 6.82 2.94
N LEU A 6 -7.65 5.50 2.76
CA LEU A 6 -6.39 4.81 2.51
C LEU A 6 -5.72 5.30 1.23
N VAL A 7 -6.45 5.38 0.13
CA VAL A 7 -5.91 5.87 -1.15
C VAL A 7 -5.41 7.31 -1.01
N LYS A 8 -6.18 8.18 -0.34
CA LYS A 8 -5.75 9.55 -0.08
C LYS A 8 -4.47 9.60 0.75
N GLU A 9 -4.35 8.76 1.79
CA GLU A 9 -3.16 8.71 2.64
C GLU A 9 -1.94 8.19 1.87
N ILE A 10 -2.11 7.21 1.00
CA ILE A 10 -1.02 6.74 0.13
C ILE A 10 -0.50 7.88 -0.75
N ILE A 11 -1.40 8.59 -1.42
CA ILE A 11 -1.03 9.70 -2.31
C ILE A 11 -0.33 10.81 -1.52
N LYS A 12 -0.90 11.23 -0.39
CA LYS A 12 -0.31 12.26 0.47
C LYS A 12 1.06 11.86 0.99
N THR A 13 1.22 10.61 1.38
CA THR A 13 2.49 10.09 1.88
C THR A 13 3.55 10.07 0.79
N CYS A 14 3.18 9.65 -0.41
CA CYS A 14 4.08 9.70 -1.56
C CYS A 14 4.52 11.15 -1.85
N GLN A 15 3.60 12.10 -1.84
CA GLN A 15 3.91 13.51 -2.03
C GLN A 15 4.83 14.07 -0.93
N TYR A 16 4.53 13.73 0.31
CA TYR A 16 5.31 14.19 1.48
C TYR A 16 6.76 13.70 1.40
N PHE A 17 6.97 12.43 1.08
CA PHE A 17 8.32 11.85 0.98
C PHE A 17 8.95 12.03 -0.41
N LYS A 18 8.30 12.76 -1.31
CA LYS A 18 8.78 13.00 -2.68
C LYS A 18 9.05 11.71 -3.44
N ILE A 19 8.17 10.72 -3.25
CA ILE A 19 8.23 9.47 -3.98
C ILE A 19 7.59 9.71 -5.35
N VAL A 20 8.41 9.71 -6.38
CA VAL A 20 7.95 9.87 -7.76
C VAL A 20 7.85 8.50 -8.39
N GLU A 21 6.67 7.90 -8.28
CA GLU A 21 6.36 6.61 -8.89
C GLU A 21 5.17 6.81 -9.83
N LYS A 22 5.44 6.91 -11.12
CA LYS A 22 4.40 7.11 -12.14
C LYS A 22 3.35 6.00 -12.08
N ASP A 23 3.76 4.78 -11.78
CA ASP A 23 2.88 3.63 -11.70
C ASP A 23 1.85 3.76 -10.58
N ILE A 24 2.22 4.41 -9.47
CA ILE A 24 1.31 4.66 -8.36
C ILE A 24 0.22 5.65 -8.77
N ASP A 25 0.62 6.76 -9.37
CA ASP A 25 -0.31 7.80 -9.79
C ASP A 25 -1.27 7.26 -10.88
N ASN A 26 -0.73 6.57 -11.87
CA ASN A 26 -1.52 5.98 -12.95
C ASN A 26 -2.50 4.94 -12.42
N TYR A 27 -2.06 4.11 -11.47
CA TYR A 27 -2.90 3.09 -10.86
C TYR A 27 -4.15 3.71 -10.23
N PHE A 28 -3.99 4.79 -9.45
CA PHE A 28 -5.11 5.45 -8.78
C PHE A 28 -5.97 6.32 -9.69
N VAL A 29 -5.50 6.67 -10.87
CA VAL A 29 -6.34 7.30 -11.90
C VAL A 29 -7.33 6.28 -12.48
N GLU A 30 -6.85 5.06 -12.74
CA GLU A 30 -7.65 3.98 -13.30
C GLU A 30 -8.51 3.26 -12.25
N LYS A 31 -7.97 3.06 -11.05
CA LYS A 31 -8.59 2.26 -10.00
C LYS A 31 -8.48 2.96 -8.65
N LYS A 32 -9.62 3.28 -8.06
CA LYS A 32 -9.69 4.07 -6.82
C LYS A 32 -9.74 3.24 -5.55
N ILE A 33 -9.78 1.91 -5.66
CA ILE A 33 -9.83 0.99 -4.52
C ILE A 33 -8.88 -0.18 -4.76
N ILE A 34 -8.45 -0.80 -3.68
CA ILE A 34 -7.53 -1.94 -3.70
C ILE A 34 -8.28 -3.15 -3.16
N ASP A 35 -8.93 -3.92 -4.02
CA ASP A 35 -9.80 -5.03 -3.62
C ASP A 35 -9.70 -6.28 -4.50
N GLY A 36 -9.05 -6.20 -5.64
CA GLY A 36 -8.89 -7.31 -6.57
C GLY A 36 -7.62 -8.12 -6.35
N LEU A 37 -7.63 -9.38 -6.77
CA LEU A 37 -6.46 -10.26 -6.68
C LEU A 37 -5.28 -9.74 -7.51
N ASP A 38 -5.56 -9.05 -8.60
CA ASP A 38 -4.56 -8.40 -9.44
C ASP A 38 -3.85 -7.24 -8.74
N ASP A 39 -4.40 -6.77 -7.61
CA ASP A 39 -3.80 -5.70 -6.82
C ASP A 39 -2.68 -6.17 -5.89
N ILE A 40 -2.49 -7.47 -5.69
CA ILE A 40 -1.47 -8.01 -4.79
C ILE A 40 -0.07 -7.49 -5.14
N ILE A 41 0.30 -7.52 -6.41
CA ILE A 41 1.62 -7.05 -6.86
C ILE A 41 1.78 -5.56 -6.56
N PHE A 42 0.75 -4.78 -6.79
CA PHE A 42 0.75 -3.35 -6.50
C PHE A 42 0.95 -3.08 -5.00
N VAL A 43 0.21 -3.78 -4.15
CA VAL A 43 0.33 -3.65 -2.69
C VAL A 43 1.72 -4.06 -2.21
N GLU A 44 2.27 -5.16 -2.73
CA GLU A 44 3.63 -5.60 -2.40
C GLU A 44 4.68 -4.57 -2.80
N ASN A 45 4.53 -3.94 -3.97
CA ASN A 45 5.42 -2.87 -4.43
C ASN A 45 5.35 -1.65 -3.50
N LEU A 46 4.14 -1.24 -3.08
CA LEU A 46 3.97 -0.16 -2.12
C LEU A 46 4.64 -0.47 -0.79
N LEU A 47 4.44 -1.67 -0.26
CA LEU A 47 5.06 -2.11 0.98
C LEU A 47 6.58 -2.02 0.88
N ASN A 48 7.17 -2.52 -0.20
CA ASN A 48 8.61 -2.46 -0.42
C ASN A 48 9.13 -1.03 -0.45
N ILE A 49 8.43 -0.13 -1.12
CA ILE A 49 8.80 1.28 -1.21
C ILE A 49 8.79 1.92 0.18
N PHE A 50 7.72 1.74 0.94
CA PHE A 50 7.59 2.35 2.27
C PHE A 50 8.55 1.74 3.29
N TYR A 51 8.80 0.43 3.25
CA TYR A 51 9.82 -0.20 4.11
C TYR A 51 11.22 0.36 3.82
N LYS A 52 11.57 0.55 2.56
CA LYS A 52 12.84 1.17 2.20
C LYS A 52 12.96 2.60 2.73
N LYS A 53 11.88 3.39 2.65
CA LYS A 53 11.87 4.76 3.19
C LYS A 53 12.04 4.78 4.70
N MET A 54 11.44 3.84 5.43
CA MET A 54 11.62 3.74 6.88
C MET A 54 13.08 3.54 7.31
N LYS A 55 13.89 2.90 6.47
CA LYS A 55 15.31 2.62 6.76
C LYS A 55 16.23 3.81 6.54
N LEU A 56 15.77 4.86 5.84
CA LEU A 56 16.59 6.03 5.56
C LEU A 56 16.75 6.89 6.82
N LYS A 57 17.99 7.33 7.11
CA LYS A 57 18.30 8.16 8.28
C LYS A 57 17.46 9.43 8.37
N ARG A 58 17.21 10.11 7.24
CA ARG A 58 16.43 11.35 7.18
C ARG A 58 14.98 11.19 7.60
N TYR A 59 14.44 9.95 7.61
CA TYR A 59 13.06 9.66 8.01
C TYR A 59 12.97 8.93 9.36
N ARG A 60 14.02 8.94 10.17
CA ARG A 60 14.04 8.25 11.46
C ARG A 60 13.40 9.04 12.62
N ASN A 61 12.92 10.25 12.38
CA ASN A 61 12.19 10.97 13.41
C ASN A 61 10.85 10.27 13.71
N SER A 62 10.34 10.49 14.93
CA SER A 62 9.14 9.79 15.42
C SER A 62 7.89 10.10 14.59
N LEU A 63 7.78 11.31 14.06
CA LEU A 63 6.62 11.74 13.28
C LEU A 63 6.54 10.99 11.95
N ASP A 64 7.64 10.94 11.22
CA ASP A 64 7.72 10.22 9.93
C ASP A 64 7.55 8.72 10.12
N GLN A 65 8.18 8.16 11.14
CA GLN A 65 8.04 6.73 11.46
C GLN A 65 6.61 6.36 11.79
N ASN A 66 5.90 7.16 12.58
CA ASN A 66 4.51 6.90 12.90
C ASN A 66 3.61 6.97 11.67
N ARG A 67 3.84 7.94 10.80
CA ARG A 67 3.10 8.08 9.55
C ARG A 67 3.26 6.86 8.65
N LEU A 68 4.50 6.41 8.45
CA LEU A 68 4.80 5.23 7.64
C LEU A 68 4.25 3.95 8.27
N LYS A 69 4.39 3.78 9.59
CA LYS A 69 3.89 2.61 10.31
C LYS A 69 2.37 2.45 10.17
N LYS A 70 1.62 3.52 10.32
CA LYS A 70 0.15 3.46 10.14
C LYS A 70 -0.22 2.96 8.76
N LEU A 71 0.43 3.50 7.74
CA LEU A 71 0.17 3.12 6.36
C LEU A 71 0.57 1.68 6.08
N LEU A 72 1.72 1.25 6.59
CA LEU A 72 2.22 -0.12 6.44
C LEU A 72 1.27 -1.14 7.09
N ILE A 73 0.73 -0.84 8.27
CA ILE A 73 -0.24 -1.71 8.94
C ILE A 73 -1.48 -1.90 8.08
N GLU A 74 -2.03 -0.83 7.51
CA GLU A 74 -3.21 -0.90 6.65
C GLU A 74 -2.93 -1.67 5.36
N LEU A 75 -1.78 -1.46 4.74
CA LEU A 75 -1.37 -2.18 3.53
C LEU A 75 -1.14 -3.67 3.80
N GLU A 76 -0.54 -4.03 4.94
CA GLU A 76 -0.36 -5.43 5.33
C GLU A 76 -1.69 -6.15 5.55
N LYS A 77 -2.67 -5.48 6.15
CA LYS A 77 -4.02 -6.04 6.30
C LYS A 77 -4.65 -6.34 4.94
N ILE A 78 -4.50 -5.42 3.99
CA ILE A 78 -5.02 -5.60 2.63
C ILE A 78 -4.31 -6.76 1.95
N ARG A 79 -2.98 -6.83 2.05
CA ARG A 79 -2.21 -7.91 1.47
C ARG A 79 -2.67 -9.27 1.97
N LEU A 80 -2.85 -9.43 3.27
CA LEU A 80 -3.33 -10.67 3.87
C LEU A 80 -4.73 -11.03 3.37
N ASN A 81 -5.63 -10.05 3.28
CA ASN A 81 -6.98 -10.28 2.77
C ASN A 81 -6.97 -10.74 1.31
N LEU A 82 -6.15 -10.12 0.46
CA LEU A 82 -6.03 -10.49 -0.94
C LEU A 82 -5.44 -11.90 -1.10
N GLU A 83 -4.41 -12.24 -0.33
CA GLU A 83 -3.83 -13.59 -0.33
C GLU A 83 -4.84 -14.64 0.12
N PHE A 84 -5.58 -14.36 1.19
CA PHE A 84 -6.63 -15.26 1.67
C PHE A 84 -7.73 -15.46 0.62
N LYS A 85 -8.17 -14.39 -0.02
CA LYS A 85 -9.15 -14.45 -1.10
C LYS A 85 -8.65 -15.31 -2.26
N GLY A 86 -7.37 -15.18 -2.63
CA GLY A 86 -6.77 -16.01 -3.67
C GLY A 86 -6.78 -17.50 -3.33
N VAL A 87 -6.43 -17.85 -2.10
CA VAL A 87 -6.47 -19.23 -1.61
C VAL A 87 -7.90 -19.77 -1.64
N TYR A 88 -8.87 -18.98 -1.17
CA TYR A 88 -10.27 -19.36 -1.16
C TYR A 88 -10.80 -19.61 -2.56
N GLU A 89 -10.52 -18.74 -3.52
CA GLU A 89 -10.93 -18.89 -4.91
C GLU A 89 -10.30 -20.14 -5.55
N TRP A 90 -9.03 -20.42 -5.22
CA TRP A 90 -8.35 -21.64 -5.69
C TRP A 90 -9.06 -22.91 -5.20
N TRP A 91 -9.47 -22.93 -3.93
CA TRP A 91 -10.20 -24.05 -3.34
C TRP A 91 -11.56 -24.29 -4.00
N ILE A 92 -12.29 -23.21 -4.32
CA ILE A 92 -13.61 -23.29 -4.97
C ILE A 92 -13.49 -23.84 -6.39
N ASN A 93 -12.42 -23.51 -7.10
CA ASN A 93 -12.24 -23.89 -8.51
C ASN A 93 -11.59 -25.28 -8.69
N LEU A 94 -11.30 -25.97 -7.61
CA LEU A 94 -10.89 -27.35 -7.63
C LEU A 94 -12.10 -28.27 -7.82
#